data_81a03c0988003ed2957bf6f6d54b55f4
#
_entry.id   81a03c0988003ed2957bf6f6d54b55f4
#
_cell.length_a   1.000
_cell.length_b   1.000
_cell.length_c   1.000
_cell.angle_alpha   90.00
_cell.angle_beta   90.00
_cell.angle_gamma   90.00
#
_symmetry.space_group_name_H-M   'P 1'
#
loop_
_entity.id
_entity.type
_entity.pdbx_description
1 polymer ?
#
loop_
_entity_poly.entity_id
_entity_poly.type
_entity_poly.pdbx_seq_one_letter_code
_entity_poly.pdbx_strand_id
1 'polypeptide(L)'
;RRFSRDRNVVVKAISQNGELLRHVPMMFRRDKEIVSAAIKDDSEAYKYVSNKLKKDRDFVLALIKLNGKLYSHLDNTYKKDSEILFLALTSNESALQFAPSIYKTQRDTVLKLMKINGLALKYLPISFRKDREVVLAATKNRPSAFEYALGDTKSDLEIVHAVLKQNTSMYQFLAPELKANREITLDVVQKNGEMLQFASKELSADYDVVFNAVKNFSNCFSSSNIPLEFASLNLRDDSTIVTTAIARCNSSFKFASERLKLSRSFVTTAIAIDPMVLEYVDSVFKNDREIVRIAVEKNGYALEFASEELKNDQEIVLLATSFKYAYLWDNIPFEFASASLKKNRAFVLQIVQVDGEALQFADDLLKNDKEIALAAIAENKNAFDFISTELQRDKDILEAYNNAYK
;
A
#
# COMPACT_ATOMS: atom_id res chain seq x y z
N ARG A 1 -16.88 -26.48 32.84
CA ARG A 1 -18.33 -26.78 32.96
C ARG A 1 -19.13 -25.71 33.74
N ARG A 2 -18.55 -25.01 34.76
CA ARG A 2 -19.26 -23.98 35.56
C ARG A 2 -19.48 -22.70 34.77
N PHE A 3 -18.48 -22.23 33.98
CA PHE A 3 -18.52 -21.01 33.17
C PHE A 3 -19.50 -21.07 31.99
N SER A 4 -19.85 -22.26 31.50
CA SER A 4 -20.78 -22.43 30.38
C SER A 4 -22.25 -22.19 30.73
N ARG A 5 -22.59 -21.88 32.01
CA ARG A 5 -23.95 -21.58 32.47
C ARG A 5 -24.13 -20.12 32.89
N ASP A 6 -23.04 -19.34 32.97
CA ASP A 6 -23.14 -17.90 33.23
C ASP A 6 -23.40 -17.18 31.90
N ARG A 7 -24.55 -16.50 31.82
CA ARG A 7 -25.00 -15.81 30.61
C ARG A 7 -24.03 -14.74 30.17
N ASN A 8 -23.46 -13.95 31.08
CA ASN A 8 -22.59 -12.84 30.76
C ASN A 8 -21.26 -13.35 30.20
N VAL A 9 -20.73 -14.41 30.79
CA VAL A 9 -19.51 -15.08 30.28
C VAL A 9 -19.74 -15.67 28.89
N VAL A 10 -20.90 -16.29 28.67
CA VAL A 10 -21.30 -16.88 27.39
C VAL A 10 -21.44 -15.78 26.30
N VAL A 11 -22.14 -14.68 26.61
CA VAL A 11 -22.29 -13.56 25.66
C VAL A 11 -20.93 -13.01 25.27
N LYS A 12 -20.05 -12.74 26.25
CA LYS A 12 -18.70 -12.20 25.99
C LYS A 12 -17.84 -13.16 25.16
N ALA A 13 -17.88 -14.45 25.47
CA ALA A 13 -17.11 -15.45 24.72
C ALA A 13 -17.62 -15.58 23.27
N ILE A 14 -18.94 -15.65 23.09
CA ILE A 14 -19.55 -15.80 21.76
C ILE A 14 -19.40 -14.55 20.91
N SER A 15 -19.38 -13.34 21.48
CA SER A 15 -19.12 -12.10 20.73
C SER A 15 -17.68 -12.01 20.18
N GLN A 16 -16.75 -12.79 20.73
CA GLN A 16 -15.36 -12.90 20.25
C GLN A 16 -15.14 -14.09 19.30
N ASN A 17 -15.97 -15.14 19.43
CA ASN A 17 -15.90 -16.32 18.58
C ASN A 17 -17.28 -16.98 18.50
N GLY A 18 -17.99 -16.74 17.39
CA GLY A 18 -19.36 -17.25 17.14
C GLY A 18 -19.45 -18.78 17.09
N GLU A 19 -18.38 -19.46 16.68
CA GLU A 19 -18.34 -20.93 16.63
C GLU A 19 -18.57 -21.57 18.00
N LEU A 20 -18.26 -20.87 19.09
CA LEU A 20 -18.47 -21.36 20.44
C LEU A 20 -19.96 -21.66 20.75
N LEU A 21 -20.89 -21.18 19.92
CA LEU A 21 -22.33 -21.53 20.05
C LEU A 21 -22.56 -23.04 20.04
N ARG A 22 -21.69 -23.84 19.41
CA ARG A 22 -21.77 -25.32 19.42
C ARG A 22 -21.57 -25.95 20.79
N HIS A 23 -20.86 -25.26 21.68
CA HIS A 23 -20.46 -25.79 22.99
C HIS A 23 -21.36 -25.34 24.13
N VAL A 24 -22.27 -24.39 23.90
CA VAL A 24 -23.17 -23.90 24.95
C VAL A 24 -24.46 -24.76 25.07
N PRO A 25 -25.08 -24.80 26.27
CA PRO A 25 -26.34 -25.45 26.47
C PRO A 25 -27.45 -24.94 25.54
N MET A 26 -28.47 -25.81 25.28
CA MET A 26 -29.60 -25.53 24.39
C MET A 26 -30.35 -24.24 24.77
N MET A 27 -30.41 -23.88 26.05
CA MET A 27 -31.06 -22.66 26.52
C MET A 27 -30.45 -21.40 25.87
N PHE A 28 -29.14 -21.35 25.73
CA PHE A 28 -28.43 -20.22 25.08
C PHE A 28 -28.55 -20.24 23.55
N ARG A 29 -28.71 -21.42 22.94
CA ARG A 29 -29.00 -21.55 21.50
C ARG A 29 -30.43 -21.14 21.14
N ARG A 30 -31.29 -20.82 22.17
CA ARG A 30 -32.64 -20.24 22.04
C ARG A 30 -32.68 -18.76 22.43
N ASP A 31 -31.60 -18.22 22.95
CA ASP A 31 -31.49 -16.81 23.32
C ASP A 31 -31.17 -15.98 22.07
N LYS A 32 -32.06 -15.04 21.72
CA LYS A 32 -31.94 -14.22 20.51
C LYS A 32 -30.68 -13.34 20.52
N GLU A 33 -30.32 -12.80 21.69
CA GLU A 33 -29.13 -11.94 21.83
C GLU A 33 -27.84 -12.73 21.60
N ILE A 34 -27.70 -13.89 22.25
CA ILE A 34 -26.53 -14.77 22.12
C ILE A 34 -26.40 -15.29 20.70
N VAL A 35 -27.50 -15.71 20.08
CA VAL A 35 -27.50 -16.15 18.68
C VAL A 35 -27.14 -15.01 17.74
N SER A 36 -27.66 -13.79 17.98
CA SER A 36 -27.30 -12.61 17.16
C SER A 36 -25.82 -12.28 17.26
N ALA A 37 -25.24 -12.33 18.45
CA ALA A 37 -23.80 -12.12 18.64
C ALA A 37 -22.97 -13.18 17.90
N ALA A 38 -23.37 -14.45 17.96
CA ALA A 38 -22.70 -15.53 17.24
C ALA A 38 -22.72 -15.33 15.73
N ILE A 39 -23.90 -15.03 15.15
CA ILE A 39 -24.08 -14.88 13.70
C ILE A 39 -23.39 -13.62 13.17
N LYS A 40 -23.30 -12.56 13.97
CA LYS A 40 -22.57 -11.35 13.60
C LYS A 40 -21.10 -11.66 13.32
N ASP A 41 -20.47 -12.51 14.12
CA ASP A 41 -19.10 -12.97 13.98
C ASP A 41 -18.97 -14.08 12.93
N ASP A 42 -19.75 -15.16 13.09
CA ASP A 42 -19.68 -16.33 12.23
C ASP A 42 -21.06 -16.80 11.78
N SER A 43 -21.34 -16.68 10.47
CA SER A 43 -22.59 -17.16 9.87
C SER A 43 -22.78 -18.68 9.97
N GLU A 44 -21.70 -19.46 10.05
CA GLU A 44 -21.75 -20.91 10.17
C GLU A 44 -22.33 -21.37 11.53
N ALA A 45 -22.25 -20.53 12.56
CA ALA A 45 -22.86 -20.80 13.85
C ALA A 45 -24.38 -21.07 13.77
N TYR A 46 -25.03 -20.65 12.65
CA TYR A 46 -26.44 -20.91 12.40
C TYR A 46 -26.84 -22.38 12.49
N LYS A 47 -25.96 -23.30 12.13
CA LYS A 47 -26.19 -24.74 12.21
C LYS A 47 -26.55 -25.21 13.65
N TYR A 48 -26.03 -24.48 14.66
CA TYR A 48 -26.26 -24.79 16.08
C TYR A 48 -27.45 -24.05 16.70
N VAL A 49 -28.05 -23.09 15.99
CA VAL A 49 -29.26 -22.37 16.44
C VAL A 49 -30.43 -23.32 16.61
N SER A 50 -31.28 -23.09 17.62
CA SER A 50 -32.44 -23.92 17.87
C SER A 50 -33.45 -23.87 16.72
N ASN A 51 -34.11 -25.00 16.44
CA ASN A 51 -35.12 -25.09 15.38
C ASN A 51 -36.27 -24.10 15.58
N LYS A 52 -36.60 -23.73 16.83
CA LYS A 52 -37.62 -22.72 17.12
C LYS A 52 -37.24 -21.36 16.54
N LEU A 53 -35.98 -20.91 16.74
CA LEU A 53 -35.49 -19.63 16.21
C LEU A 53 -35.25 -19.70 14.70
N LYS A 54 -34.83 -20.87 14.16
CA LYS A 54 -34.74 -21.08 12.72
C LYS A 54 -36.05 -20.95 11.96
N LYS A 55 -37.19 -21.15 12.63
CA LYS A 55 -38.53 -21.01 12.05
C LYS A 55 -39.16 -19.63 12.28
N ASP A 56 -38.51 -18.76 13.05
CA ASP A 56 -38.94 -17.38 13.30
C ASP A 56 -38.42 -16.50 12.14
N ARG A 57 -39.31 -16.22 11.16
CA ARG A 57 -38.96 -15.45 9.94
C ARG A 57 -38.39 -14.06 10.27
N ASP A 58 -39.03 -13.37 11.22
CA ASP A 58 -38.60 -12.01 11.57
C ASP A 58 -37.23 -12.02 12.24
N PHE A 59 -36.94 -13.05 13.03
CA PHE A 59 -35.62 -13.23 13.60
C PHE A 59 -34.60 -13.60 12.53
N VAL A 60 -34.92 -14.45 11.56
CA VAL A 60 -34.01 -14.75 10.41
C VAL A 60 -33.71 -13.48 9.62
N LEU A 61 -34.70 -12.62 9.35
CA LEU A 61 -34.50 -11.32 8.72
C LEU A 61 -33.54 -10.43 9.54
N ALA A 62 -33.72 -10.40 10.87
CA ALA A 62 -32.82 -9.66 11.75
C ALA A 62 -31.38 -10.20 11.69
N LEU A 63 -31.20 -11.51 11.63
CA LEU A 63 -29.89 -12.14 11.51
C LEU A 63 -29.22 -11.86 10.14
N ILE A 64 -29.99 -11.87 9.05
CA ILE A 64 -29.48 -11.52 7.70
C ILE A 64 -29.01 -10.07 7.65
N LYS A 65 -29.67 -9.12 8.33
CA LYS A 65 -29.20 -7.73 8.46
C LYS A 65 -27.84 -7.65 9.15
N LEU A 66 -27.59 -8.50 10.13
CA LEU A 66 -26.31 -8.55 10.84
C LEU A 66 -25.20 -9.17 9.99
N ASN A 67 -25.53 -10.23 9.24
CA ASN A 67 -24.55 -10.96 8.43
C ASN A 67 -25.21 -11.60 7.21
N GLY A 68 -25.10 -10.97 6.04
CA GLY A 68 -25.68 -11.46 4.78
C GLY A 68 -25.11 -12.80 4.31
N LYS A 69 -23.91 -13.21 4.78
CA LYS A 69 -23.34 -14.53 4.48
C LYS A 69 -24.19 -15.67 5.01
N LEU A 70 -25.02 -15.39 6.03
CA LEU A 70 -25.98 -16.35 6.59
C LEU A 70 -26.91 -16.96 5.53
N TYR A 71 -27.19 -16.24 4.43
CA TYR A 71 -28.08 -16.71 3.38
C TYR A 71 -27.68 -18.09 2.82
N SER A 72 -26.40 -18.39 2.74
CA SER A 72 -25.89 -19.68 2.26
C SER A 72 -26.34 -20.86 3.14
N HIS A 73 -26.54 -20.62 4.45
CA HIS A 73 -26.88 -21.61 5.45
C HIS A 73 -28.40 -21.78 5.69
N LEU A 74 -29.21 -20.92 5.06
CA LEU A 74 -30.67 -21.00 5.17
C LEU A 74 -31.22 -22.23 4.41
N ASP A 75 -32.38 -22.71 4.84
CA ASP A 75 -33.08 -23.75 4.10
C ASP A 75 -33.76 -23.21 2.83
N ASN A 76 -34.27 -24.11 1.99
CA ASN A 76 -34.86 -23.78 0.71
C ASN A 76 -36.14 -22.92 0.84
N THR A 77 -36.83 -22.95 1.95
CA THR A 77 -38.04 -22.12 2.18
C THR A 77 -37.63 -20.66 2.23
N TYR A 78 -36.64 -20.33 3.04
CA TYR A 78 -36.11 -18.97 3.15
C TYR A 78 -35.31 -18.52 1.91
N LYS A 79 -34.61 -19.44 1.22
CA LYS A 79 -33.93 -19.10 -0.05
C LYS A 79 -34.89 -18.71 -1.17
N LYS A 80 -36.16 -19.12 -1.09
CA LYS A 80 -37.23 -18.70 -2.01
C LYS A 80 -37.90 -17.37 -1.63
N ASP A 81 -37.58 -16.83 -0.45
CA ASP A 81 -38.08 -15.53 -0.03
C ASP A 81 -37.25 -14.40 -0.63
N SER A 82 -37.88 -13.60 -1.49
CA SER A 82 -37.19 -12.50 -2.20
C SER A 82 -36.71 -11.40 -1.25
N GLU A 83 -37.43 -11.13 -0.17
CA GLU A 83 -37.05 -10.10 0.81
C GLU A 83 -35.75 -10.49 1.53
N ILE A 84 -35.64 -11.77 1.91
CA ILE A 84 -34.43 -12.31 2.55
C ILE A 84 -33.24 -12.26 1.58
N LEU A 85 -33.45 -12.64 0.31
CA LEU A 85 -32.37 -12.53 -0.70
C LEU A 85 -31.93 -11.09 -0.92
N PHE A 86 -32.88 -10.16 -1.11
CA PHE A 86 -32.56 -8.76 -1.35
C PHE A 86 -31.81 -8.14 -0.17
N LEU A 87 -32.25 -8.47 1.03
CA LEU A 87 -31.58 -8.02 2.26
C LEU A 87 -30.16 -8.61 2.39
N ALA A 88 -29.97 -9.90 2.10
CA ALA A 88 -28.66 -10.54 2.12
C ALA A 88 -27.68 -9.88 1.13
N LEU A 89 -28.17 -9.55 -0.06
CA LEU A 89 -27.38 -8.91 -1.10
C LEU A 89 -26.88 -7.51 -0.74
N THR A 90 -27.52 -6.79 0.16
CA THR A 90 -27.03 -5.47 0.59
C THR A 90 -25.63 -5.52 1.17
N SER A 91 -25.26 -6.63 1.82
CA SER A 91 -23.96 -6.81 2.48
C SER A 91 -23.11 -7.96 1.90
N ASN A 92 -23.70 -8.84 1.09
CA ASN A 92 -23.00 -10.01 0.57
C ASN A 92 -23.47 -10.40 -0.84
N GLU A 93 -22.65 -10.09 -1.85
CA GLU A 93 -22.95 -10.42 -3.24
C GLU A 93 -23.03 -11.94 -3.49
N SER A 94 -22.32 -12.76 -2.71
CA SER A 94 -22.33 -14.22 -2.88
C SER A 94 -23.67 -14.88 -2.52
N ALA A 95 -24.58 -14.15 -1.88
CA ALA A 95 -25.92 -14.64 -1.62
C ALA A 95 -26.63 -15.11 -2.91
N LEU A 96 -26.39 -14.41 -4.04
CA LEU A 96 -26.98 -14.78 -5.33
C LEU A 96 -26.49 -16.16 -5.83
N GLN A 97 -25.29 -16.59 -5.47
CA GLN A 97 -24.78 -17.91 -5.81
C GLN A 97 -25.71 -19.03 -5.32
N PHE A 98 -26.20 -18.87 -4.08
CA PHE A 98 -27.05 -19.86 -3.39
C PHE A 98 -28.54 -19.66 -3.63
N ALA A 99 -28.93 -18.60 -4.36
CA ALA A 99 -30.33 -18.33 -4.65
C ALA A 99 -30.88 -19.29 -5.72
N PRO A 100 -32.17 -19.65 -5.66
CA PRO A 100 -32.85 -20.43 -6.70
C PRO A 100 -32.67 -19.82 -8.09
N SER A 101 -32.66 -20.67 -9.12
CA SER A 101 -32.45 -20.27 -10.52
C SER A 101 -33.42 -19.18 -11.01
N ILE A 102 -34.66 -19.19 -10.49
CA ILE A 102 -35.66 -18.19 -10.87
C ILE A 102 -35.19 -16.75 -10.69
N TYR A 103 -34.40 -16.47 -9.64
CA TYR A 103 -33.83 -15.12 -9.40
C TYR A 103 -32.70 -14.76 -10.39
N LYS A 104 -32.15 -15.76 -11.07
CA LYS A 104 -31.03 -15.62 -12.04
C LYS A 104 -31.51 -15.67 -13.49
N THR A 105 -32.81 -15.92 -13.74
CA THR A 105 -33.35 -16.11 -15.09
C THR A 105 -34.40 -15.09 -15.48
N GLN A 106 -35.06 -14.43 -14.53
CA GLN A 106 -36.04 -13.41 -14.78
C GLN A 106 -35.38 -12.01 -14.87
N ARG A 107 -35.42 -11.39 -16.06
CA ARG A 107 -34.72 -10.15 -16.37
C ARG A 107 -35.04 -9.01 -15.42
N ASP A 108 -36.32 -8.77 -15.10
CA ASP A 108 -36.74 -7.69 -14.19
C ASP A 108 -36.22 -7.89 -12.77
N THR A 109 -36.16 -9.15 -12.33
CA THR A 109 -35.56 -9.51 -11.05
C THR A 109 -34.07 -9.29 -11.06
N VAL A 110 -33.37 -9.70 -12.11
CA VAL A 110 -31.92 -9.49 -12.27
C VAL A 110 -31.60 -8.00 -12.24
N LEU A 111 -32.35 -7.14 -12.92
CA LEU A 111 -32.14 -5.68 -12.89
C LEU A 111 -32.32 -5.09 -11.49
N LYS A 112 -33.30 -5.58 -10.71
CA LYS A 112 -33.47 -5.18 -9.29
C LYS A 112 -32.26 -5.60 -8.45
N LEU A 113 -31.78 -6.83 -8.64
CA LEU A 113 -30.61 -7.35 -7.92
C LEU A 113 -29.35 -6.53 -8.22
N MET A 114 -29.10 -6.14 -9.49
CA MET A 114 -27.96 -5.33 -9.87
C MET A 114 -27.96 -3.93 -9.26
N LYS A 115 -29.17 -3.35 -9.05
CA LYS A 115 -29.31 -2.07 -8.33
C LYS A 115 -29.02 -2.19 -6.84
N ILE A 116 -29.20 -3.38 -6.24
CA ILE A 116 -28.90 -3.63 -4.84
C ILE A 116 -27.39 -3.88 -4.64
N ASN A 117 -26.82 -4.80 -5.43
CA ASN A 117 -25.39 -5.10 -5.39
C ASN A 117 -24.89 -5.53 -6.77
N GLY A 118 -24.20 -4.61 -7.47
CA GLY A 118 -23.65 -4.88 -8.80
C GLY A 118 -22.63 -6.00 -8.85
N LEU A 119 -21.86 -6.25 -7.77
CA LEU A 119 -20.87 -7.34 -7.74
C LEU A 119 -21.51 -8.72 -7.88
N ALA A 120 -22.81 -8.85 -7.60
CA ALA A 120 -23.53 -10.09 -7.83
C ALA A 120 -23.60 -10.50 -9.32
N LEU A 121 -23.23 -9.60 -10.23
CA LEU A 121 -23.13 -9.88 -11.67
C LEU A 121 -22.31 -11.15 -11.98
N LYS A 122 -21.26 -11.40 -11.19
CA LYS A 122 -20.38 -12.59 -11.37
C LYS A 122 -21.12 -13.93 -11.22
N TYR A 123 -22.24 -13.95 -10.49
CA TYR A 123 -23.04 -15.14 -10.24
C TYR A 123 -24.22 -15.33 -11.21
N LEU A 124 -24.37 -14.39 -12.17
CA LEU A 124 -25.39 -14.50 -13.21
C LEU A 124 -24.93 -15.35 -14.39
N PRO A 125 -25.86 -15.96 -15.14
CA PRO A 125 -25.58 -16.61 -16.42
C PRO A 125 -24.86 -15.68 -17.40
N ILE A 126 -24.08 -16.28 -18.31
CA ILE A 126 -23.31 -15.55 -19.34
C ILE A 126 -24.19 -14.59 -20.15
N SER A 127 -25.44 -14.97 -20.45
CA SER A 127 -26.39 -14.13 -21.18
C SER A 127 -26.60 -12.76 -20.53
N PHE A 128 -26.77 -12.71 -19.20
CA PHE A 128 -26.92 -11.47 -18.47
C PHE A 128 -25.62 -10.68 -18.28
N ARG A 129 -24.48 -11.38 -18.24
CA ARG A 129 -23.16 -10.73 -18.20
C ARG A 129 -22.79 -10.09 -19.54
N LYS A 130 -23.51 -10.44 -20.62
CA LYS A 130 -23.45 -9.82 -21.95
C LYS A 130 -24.61 -8.83 -22.22
N ASP A 131 -25.61 -8.77 -21.33
CA ASP A 131 -26.76 -7.88 -21.49
C ASP A 131 -26.36 -6.45 -21.09
N ARG A 132 -26.44 -5.54 -22.06
CA ARG A 132 -26.04 -4.13 -21.90
C ARG A 132 -26.69 -3.45 -20.71
N GLU A 133 -28.03 -3.59 -20.54
CA GLU A 133 -28.78 -2.90 -19.49
C GLU A 133 -28.46 -3.46 -18.10
N VAL A 134 -28.29 -4.79 -18.01
CA VAL A 134 -27.90 -5.47 -16.77
C VAL A 134 -26.50 -5.05 -16.35
N VAL A 135 -25.54 -5.03 -17.27
CA VAL A 135 -24.16 -4.60 -16.98
C VAL A 135 -24.13 -3.11 -16.61
N LEU A 136 -24.88 -2.26 -17.32
CA LEU A 136 -24.97 -0.84 -16.99
C LEU A 136 -25.57 -0.61 -15.58
N ALA A 137 -26.61 -1.35 -15.22
CA ALA A 137 -27.20 -1.27 -13.87
C ALA A 137 -26.20 -1.74 -12.79
N ALA A 138 -25.49 -2.82 -13.04
CA ALA A 138 -24.48 -3.38 -12.14
C ALA A 138 -23.32 -2.39 -11.93
N THR A 139 -22.76 -1.84 -13.00
CA THR A 139 -21.61 -0.93 -12.98
C THR A 139 -21.94 0.44 -12.42
N LYS A 140 -23.17 0.95 -12.61
CA LYS A 140 -23.65 2.17 -11.93
C LYS A 140 -23.71 2.00 -10.42
N ASN A 141 -24.05 0.81 -9.93
CA ASN A 141 -24.06 0.50 -8.50
C ASN A 141 -22.64 0.27 -7.96
N ARG A 142 -21.84 -0.54 -8.67
CA ARG A 142 -20.46 -0.89 -8.32
C ARG A 142 -19.59 -0.94 -9.59
N PRO A 143 -18.69 0.01 -9.83
CA PRO A 143 -17.82 0.02 -11.01
C PRO A 143 -17.03 -1.28 -11.17
N SER A 144 -16.59 -1.88 -10.07
CA SER A 144 -15.84 -3.15 -10.07
C SER A 144 -16.64 -4.34 -10.64
N ALA A 145 -17.98 -4.22 -10.78
CA ALA A 145 -18.78 -5.21 -11.48
C ALA A 145 -18.38 -5.37 -12.95
N PHE A 146 -17.75 -4.36 -13.53
CA PHE A 146 -17.27 -4.37 -14.92
C PHE A 146 -16.25 -5.49 -15.20
N GLU A 147 -15.50 -5.92 -14.21
CA GLU A 147 -14.62 -7.09 -14.30
C GLU A 147 -15.35 -8.33 -14.82
N TYR A 148 -16.62 -8.50 -14.39
CA TYR A 148 -17.45 -9.66 -14.72
C TYR A 148 -18.28 -9.48 -15.99
N ALA A 149 -18.30 -8.31 -16.62
CA ALA A 149 -18.93 -8.05 -17.91
C ALA A 149 -18.28 -8.89 -19.01
N LEU A 150 -19.03 -9.25 -20.04
CA LEU A 150 -18.57 -10.09 -21.14
C LEU A 150 -19.04 -9.57 -22.51
N GLY A 151 -18.29 -9.92 -23.55
CA GLY A 151 -18.63 -9.57 -24.93
C GLY A 151 -18.62 -8.06 -25.17
N ASP A 152 -19.52 -7.59 -26.02
CA ASP A 152 -19.56 -6.20 -26.50
C ASP A 152 -19.78 -5.16 -25.41
N THR A 153 -20.23 -5.57 -24.21
CA THR A 153 -20.38 -4.64 -23.07
C THR A 153 -19.03 -4.08 -22.60
N LYS A 154 -17.91 -4.76 -22.90
CA LYS A 154 -16.55 -4.28 -22.61
C LYS A 154 -16.05 -3.23 -23.60
N SER A 155 -16.73 -3.05 -24.71
CA SER A 155 -16.49 -2.01 -25.72
C SER A 155 -17.61 -0.97 -25.81
N ASP A 156 -18.66 -1.10 -24.99
CA ASP A 156 -19.74 -0.12 -24.95
C ASP A 156 -19.26 1.19 -24.30
N LEU A 157 -19.22 2.26 -25.11
CA LEU A 157 -18.64 3.55 -24.66
C LEU A 157 -19.41 4.18 -23.50
N GLU A 158 -20.75 4.02 -23.42
CA GLU A 158 -21.53 4.56 -22.29
C GLU A 158 -21.15 3.86 -20.97
N ILE A 159 -21.06 2.53 -21.02
CA ILE A 159 -20.62 1.74 -19.84
C ILE A 159 -19.20 2.09 -19.46
N VAL A 160 -18.30 2.11 -20.45
CA VAL A 160 -16.86 2.37 -20.24
C VAL A 160 -16.63 3.75 -19.64
N HIS A 161 -17.23 4.81 -20.20
CA HIS A 161 -17.09 6.16 -19.67
C HIS A 161 -17.65 6.27 -18.24
N ALA A 162 -18.83 5.68 -17.99
CA ALA A 162 -19.44 5.69 -16.67
C ALA A 162 -18.55 4.98 -15.61
N VAL A 163 -17.91 3.88 -16.01
CA VAL A 163 -17.03 3.08 -15.15
C VAL A 163 -15.70 3.80 -14.90
N LEU A 164 -15.03 4.28 -15.95
CA LEU A 164 -13.73 4.94 -15.84
C LEU A 164 -13.81 6.27 -15.09
N LYS A 165 -14.94 6.97 -15.17
CA LYS A 165 -15.19 8.19 -14.39
C LYS A 165 -15.15 7.92 -12.88
N GLN A 166 -15.59 6.75 -12.45
CA GLN A 166 -15.65 6.38 -11.04
C GLN A 166 -14.39 5.62 -10.57
N ASN A 167 -13.81 4.79 -11.45
CA ASN A 167 -12.65 3.96 -11.13
C ASN A 167 -11.80 3.69 -12.37
N THR A 168 -10.71 4.39 -12.52
CA THR A 168 -9.76 4.24 -13.64
C THR A 168 -9.11 2.87 -13.69
N SER A 169 -8.99 2.15 -12.56
CA SER A 169 -8.41 0.80 -12.54
C SER A 169 -9.21 -0.22 -13.35
N MET A 170 -10.47 0.11 -13.69
CA MET A 170 -11.29 -0.74 -14.54
C MET A 170 -10.81 -0.74 -16.01
N TYR A 171 -9.91 0.17 -16.38
CA TYR A 171 -9.27 0.19 -17.70
C TYR A 171 -8.64 -1.16 -18.06
N GLN A 172 -8.07 -1.88 -17.10
CA GLN A 172 -7.49 -3.22 -17.31
C GLN A 172 -8.47 -4.23 -17.92
N PHE A 173 -9.77 -4.06 -17.71
CA PHE A 173 -10.84 -4.97 -18.15
C PHE A 173 -11.49 -4.55 -19.46
N LEU A 174 -11.10 -3.41 -20.05
CA LEU A 174 -11.62 -2.96 -21.34
C LEU A 174 -11.27 -3.95 -22.46
N ALA A 175 -12.06 -3.92 -23.53
CA ALA A 175 -11.73 -4.62 -24.75
C ALA A 175 -10.42 -4.09 -25.37
N PRO A 176 -9.63 -4.92 -26.07
CA PRO A 176 -8.34 -4.53 -26.64
C PRO A 176 -8.42 -3.30 -27.55
N GLU A 177 -9.51 -3.15 -28.30
CA GLU A 177 -9.74 -2.04 -29.23
C GLU A 177 -9.81 -0.70 -28.48
N LEU A 178 -10.41 -0.68 -27.28
CA LEU A 178 -10.48 0.51 -26.45
C LEU A 178 -9.19 0.80 -25.70
N LYS A 179 -8.38 -0.21 -25.41
CA LYS A 179 -7.01 -0.03 -24.88
C LYS A 179 -6.04 0.50 -25.94
N ALA A 180 -6.41 0.43 -27.22
CA ALA A 180 -5.73 1.06 -28.34
C ALA A 180 -6.32 2.43 -28.72
N ASN A 181 -7.39 2.86 -28.05
CA ASN A 181 -7.98 4.19 -28.23
C ASN A 181 -7.17 5.24 -27.46
N ARG A 182 -6.53 6.16 -28.22
CA ARG A 182 -5.65 7.19 -27.65
C ARG A 182 -6.36 8.12 -26.67
N GLU A 183 -7.57 8.57 -26.98
CA GLU A 183 -8.32 9.52 -26.14
C GLU A 183 -8.69 8.90 -24.80
N ILE A 184 -9.25 7.68 -24.81
CA ILE A 184 -9.58 6.94 -23.59
C ILE A 184 -8.34 6.69 -22.75
N THR A 185 -7.25 6.21 -23.38
CA THR A 185 -5.99 5.90 -22.67
C THR A 185 -5.38 7.16 -22.07
N LEU A 186 -5.38 8.28 -22.80
CA LEU A 186 -4.85 9.54 -22.31
C LEU A 186 -5.64 10.06 -21.10
N ASP A 187 -6.98 10.04 -21.16
CA ASP A 187 -7.84 10.42 -20.00
C ASP A 187 -7.57 9.56 -18.77
N VAL A 188 -7.32 8.26 -18.98
CA VAL A 188 -7.04 7.33 -17.88
C VAL A 188 -5.66 7.56 -17.28
N VAL A 189 -4.59 7.67 -18.09
CA VAL A 189 -3.22 7.85 -17.56
C VAL A 189 -3.01 9.22 -16.95
N GLN A 190 -3.77 10.22 -17.33
CA GLN A 190 -3.79 11.54 -16.67
C GLN A 190 -4.32 11.47 -15.23
N LYS A 191 -5.12 10.47 -14.90
CA LYS A 191 -5.67 10.26 -13.55
C LYS A 191 -4.93 9.18 -12.77
N ASN A 192 -4.41 8.17 -13.48
CA ASN A 192 -3.68 7.05 -12.90
C ASN A 192 -2.63 6.53 -13.89
N GLY A 193 -1.39 6.94 -13.69
CA GLY A 193 -0.27 6.57 -14.56
C GLY A 193 0.03 5.07 -14.61
N GLU A 194 -0.31 4.30 -13.55
CA GLU A 194 -0.10 2.84 -13.53
C GLU A 194 -0.85 2.10 -14.65
N MET A 195 -1.91 2.70 -15.17
CA MET A 195 -2.73 2.08 -16.20
C MET A 195 -2.03 1.94 -17.55
N LEU A 196 -0.87 2.59 -17.74
CA LEU A 196 -0.05 2.41 -18.94
C LEU A 196 0.31 0.94 -19.19
N GLN A 197 0.47 0.14 -18.15
CA GLN A 197 0.77 -1.30 -18.25
C GLN A 197 -0.27 -2.10 -19.06
N PHE A 198 -1.49 -1.57 -19.18
CA PHE A 198 -2.59 -2.22 -19.91
C PHE A 198 -2.86 -1.59 -21.26
N ALA A 199 -2.16 -0.51 -21.63
CA ALA A 199 -2.30 0.14 -22.92
C ALA A 199 -1.76 -0.75 -24.05
N SER A 200 -2.18 -0.45 -25.31
CA SER A 200 -1.63 -1.13 -26.46
C SER A 200 -0.14 -0.79 -26.64
N LYS A 201 0.59 -1.64 -27.41
CA LYS A 201 2.01 -1.40 -27.72
C LYS A 201 2.24 -0.08 -28.47
N GLU A 202 1.30 0.29 -29.33
CA GLU A 202 1.35 1.53 -30.08
C GLU A 202 1.26 2.74 -29.15
N LEU A 203 0.36 2.70 -28.15
CA LEU A 203 0.20 3.76 -27.17
C LEU A 203 1.32 3.77 -26.12
N SER A 204 1.97 2.67 -25.86
CA SER A 204 3.21 2.61 -25.09
C SER A 204 4.41 3.29 -25.80
N ALA A 205 4.27 3.63 -27.09
CA ALA A 205 5.22 4.40 -27.88
C ALA A 205 4.71 5.81 -28.21
N ASP A 206 3.52 6.21 -27.74
CA ASP A 206 2.98 7.55 -27.90
C ASP A 206 3.57 8.46 -26.80
N TYR A 207 4.22 9.53 -27.22
CA TYR A 207 4.92 10.46 -26.31
C TYR A 207 3.97 11.06 -25.27
N ASP A 208 2.80 11.58 -25.68
CA ASP A 208 1.88 12.24 -24.77
C ASP A 208 1.30 11.27 -23.75
N VAL A 209 0.95 10.07 -24.19
CA VAL A 209 0.41 9.01 -23.31
C VAL A 209 1.44 8.65 -22.25
N VAL A 210 2.68 8.36 -22.64
CA VAL A 210 3.74 7.96 -21.71
C VAL A 210 4.17 9.12 -20.81
N PHE A 211 4.30 10.33 -21.35
CA PHE A 211 4.63 11.51 -20.56
C PHE A 211 3.59 11.78 -19.47
N ASN A 212 2.29 11.71 -19.83
CA ASN A 212 1.24 11.87 -18.82
C ASN A 212 1.21 10.72 -17.81
N ALA A 213 1.49 9.49 -18.23
CA ALA A 213 1.56 8.35 -17.32
C ALA A 213 2.67 8.53 -16.27
N VAL A 214 3.90 8.87 -16.66
CA VAL A 214 5.01 9.08 -15.74
C VAL A 214 4.80 10.31 -14.86
N LYS A 215 4.23 11.38 -15.39
CA LYS A 215 3.93 12.62 -14.66
C LYS A 215 2.88 12.40 -13.56
N ASN A 216 1.91 11.53 -13.77
CA ASN A 216 0.78 11.29 -12.86
C ASN A 216 0.93 9.96 -12.09
N PHE A 217 2.15 9.43 -12.01
CA PHE A 217 2.47 8.32 -11.12
C PHE A 217 2.60 8.80 -9.68
N SER A 218 1.93 8.11 -8.74
CA SER A 218 1.88 8.51 -7.32
C SER A 218 2.28 7.42 -6.34
N ASN A 219 2.48 6.18 -6.81
CA ASN A 219 2.71 5.02 -5.94
C ASN A 219 4.18 4.58 -5.94
N CYS A 220 5.09 5.46 -5.51
CA CYS A 220 6.53 5.16 -5.48
C CYS A 220 6.92 4.13 -4.40
N PHE A 221 6.09 3.93 -3.37
CA PHE A 221 6.36 2.96 -2.30
C PHE A 221 6.19 1.49 -2.73
N SER A 222 5.42 1.26 -3.78
CA SER A 222 5.35 -0.04 -4.44
C SER A 222 6.31 -0.02 -5.63
N SER A 223 7.35 -0.84 -5.59
CA SER A 223 8.30 -1.00 -6.72
C SER A 223 7.70 -1.69 -7.95
N SER A 224 6.38 -1.87 -7.98
CA SER A 224 5.63 -2.49 -9.07
C SER A 224 4.84 -1.43 -9.87
N ASN A 225 4.63 -1.73 -11.16
CA ASN A 225 3.81 -0.96 -12.09
C ASN A 225 4.31 0.47 -12.37
N ILE A 226 5.62 0.68 -12.33
CA ILE A 226 6.23 1.96 -12.69
C ILE A 226 5.98 2.23 -14.18
N PRO A 227 5.32 3.34 -14.56
CA PRO A 227 4.91 3.56 -15.96
C PRO A 227 6.05 3.49 -16.97
N LEU A 228 7.24 3.95 -16.61
CA LEU A 228 8.41 3.91 -17.50
C LEU A 228 8.81 2.49 -17.89
N GLU A 229 8.52 1.47 -17.06
CA GLU A 229 8.75 0.06 -17.36
C GLU A 229 8.01 -0.39 -18.62
N PHE A 230 6.81 0.15 -18.85
CA PHE A 230 5.92 -0.23 -19.94
C PHE A 230 6.08 0.65 -21.18
N ALA A 231 6.88 1.71 -21.11
CA ALA A 231 7.18 2.58 -22.24
C ALA A 231 8.06 1.88 -23.29
N SER A 232 7.94 2.29 -24.56
CA SER A 232 8.80 1.81 -25.63
C SER A 232 10.28 2.15 -25.36
N LEU A 233 11.19 1.39 -25.96
CA LEU A 233 12.64 1.60 -25.81
C LEU A 233 13.07 3.02 -26.21
N ASN A 234 12.46 3.60 -27.25
CA ASN A 234 12.76 4.96 -27.68
C ASN A 234 12.37 5.98 -26.61
N LEU A 235 11.24 5.81 -25.93
CA LEU A 235 10.79 6.72 -24.88
C LEU A 235 11.55 6.52 -23.57
N ARG A 236 12.07 5.32 -23.32
CA ARG A 236 13.03 5.07 -22.22
C ARG A 236 14.40 5.70 -22.50
N ASP A 237 14.67 6.12 -23.72
CA ASP A 237 15.86 6.86 -24.15
C ASP A 237 15.62 8.38 -24.23
N ASP A 238 14.41 8.84 -23.98
CA ASP A 238 14.06 10.27 -23.95
C ASP A 238 14.36 10.84 -22.55
N SER A 239 15.30 11.80 -22.51
CA SER A 239 15.73 12.40 -21.25
C SER A 239 14.62 13.13 -20.49
N THR A 240 13.68 13.76 -21.21
CA THR A 240 12.56 14.51 -20.60
C THR A 240 11.57 13.58 -19.92
N ILE A 241 11.22 12.48 -20.59
CA ILE A 241 10.33 11.44 -20.00
C ILE A 241 10.99 10.81 -18.79
N VAL A 242 12.27 10.43 -18.92
CA VAL A 242 12.99 9.73 -17.84
C VAL A 242 13.19 10.65 -16.62
N THR A 243 13.56 11.90 -16.81
CA THR A 243 13.70 12.87 -15.70
C THR A 243 12.35 13.17 -15.04
N THR A 244 11.27 13.24 -15.81
CA THR A 244 9.91 13.39 -15.27
C THR A 244 9.52 12.18 -14.43
N ALA A 245 9.85 10.95 -14.87
CA ALA A 245 9.61 9.72 -14.14
C ALA A 245 10.41 9.68 -12.82
N ILE A 246 11.70 10.04 -12.87
CA ILE A 246 12.59 10.10 -11.69
C ILE A 246 12.05 11.08 -10.64
N ALA A 247 11.59 12.25 -11.06
CA ALA A 247 11.02 13.25 -10.15
C ALA A 247 9.76 12.76 -9.41
N ARG A 248 9.14 11.69 -9.91
CA ARG A 248 8.00 11.03 -9.25
C ARG A 248 8.43 9.80 -8.45
N CYS A 249 9.42 9.09 -8.94
CA CYS A 249 9.94 7.88 -8.33
C CYS A 249 11.37 7.60 -8.80
N ASN A 250 12.34 7.69 -7.90
CA ASN A 250 13.75 7.48 -8.19
C ASN A 250 14.06 6.12 -8.84
N SER A 251 13.32 5.07 -8.42
CA SER A 251 13.49 3.71 -8.98
C SER A 251 13.10 3.61 -10.46
N SER A 252 12.44 4.64 -11.04
CA SER A 252 12.20 4.75 -12.47
C SER A 252 13.51 4.75 -13.28
N PHE A 253 14.63 5.19 -12.68
CA PHE A 253 15.94 5.18 -13.31
C PHE A 253 16.35 3.79 -13.81
N LYS A 254 15.91 2.71 -13.14
CA LYS A 254 16.17 1.32 -13.56
C LYS A 254 15.74 1.03 -14.99
N PHE A 255 14.66 1.69 -15.43
CA PHE A 255 14.01 1.46 -16.72
C PHE A 255 14.49 2.40 -17.82
N ALA A 256 15.36 3.36 -17.52
CA ALA A 256 16.03 4.19 -18.51
C ALA A 256 16.88 3.35 -19.46
N SER A 257 17.13 3.85 -20.67
CA SER A 257 18.03 3.18 -21.63
C SER A 257 19.45 3.07 -21.09
N GLU A 258 20.20 2.08 -21.55
CA GLU A 258 21.63 1.93 -21.18
C GLU A 258 22.46 3.16 -21.58
N ARG A 259 22.12 3.82 -22.71
CA ARG A 259 22.77 5.07 -23.14
C ARG A 259 22.64 6.17 -22.07
N LEU A 260 21.44 6.34 -21.52
CA LEU A 260 21.22 7.34 -20.45
C LEU A 260 21.87 6.92 -19.14
N LYS A 261 21.75 5.66 -18.74
CA LYS A 261 22.36 5.14 -17.52
C LYS A 261 23.88 5.24 -17.49
N LEU A 262 24.53 5.17 -18.66
CA LEU A 262 25.98 5.27 -18.81
C LEU A 262 26.45 6.70 -19.10
N SER A 263 25.53 7.65 -19.33
CA SER A 263 25.85 9.05 -19.56
C SER A 263 26.12 9.80 -18.26
N ARG A 264 27.37 10.16 -17.97
CA ARG A 264 27.74 10.92 -16.78
C ARG A 264 26.89 12.19 -16.60
N SER A 265 26.67 12.95 -17.70
CA SER A 265 25.86 14.18 -17.65
C SER A 265 24.40 13.90 -17.28
N PHE A 266 23.83 12.83 -17.82
CA PHE A 266 22.46 12.43 -17.47
C PHE A 266 22.36 11.92 -16.02
N VAL A 267 23.29 11.09 -15.58
CA VAL A 267 23.37 10.59 -14.18
C VAL A 267 23.47 11.76 -13.21
N THR A 268 24.32 12.76 -13.50
CA THR A 268 24.43 13.98 -12.68
C THR A 268 23.08 14.71 -12.61
N THR A 269 22.37 14.84 -13.74
CA THR A 269 21.03 15.46 -13.76
C THR A 269 20.01 14.65 -12.95
N ALA A 270 20.01 13.33 -13.09
CA ALA A 270 19.12 12.44 -12.36
C ALA A 270 19.32 12.53 -10.83
N ILE A 271 20.58 12.51 -10.38
CA ILE A 271 20.99 12.69 -8.98
C ILE A 271 20.59 14.09 -8.46
N ALA A 272 20.72 15.11 -9.32
CA ALA A 272 20.29 16.46 -8.96
C ALA A 272 18.76 16.58 -8.79
N ILE A 273 17.97 15.72 -9.43
CA ILE A 273 16.50 15.63 -9.25
C ILE A 273 16.18 14.88 -7.97
N ASP A 274 16.71 13.66 -7.82
CA ASP A 274 16.54 12.83 -6.63
C ASP A 274 17.86 12.13 -6.26
N PRO A 275 18.50 12.50 -5.15
CA PRO A 275 19.77 11.92 -4.70
C PRO A 275 19.74 10.40 -4.50
N MET A 276 18.57 9.84 -4.17
CA MET A 276 18.41 8.41 -3.93
C MET A 276 18.50 7.58 -5.23
N VAL A 277 18.55 8.23 -6.40
CA VAL A 277 18.91 7.57 -7.67
C VAL A 277 20.29 6.93 -7.59
N LEU A 278 21.17 7.38 -6.67
CA LEU A 278 22.49 6.79 -6.44
C LEU A 278 22.42 5.28 -6.14
N GLU A 279 21.32 4.78 -5.55
CA GLU A 279 21.06 3.35 -5.36
C GLU A 279 21.16 2.57 -6.68
N TYR A 280 20.66 3.15 -7.78
CA TYR A 280 20.41 2.47 -9.06
C TYR A 280 21.46 2.72 -10.14
N VAL A 281 22.40 3.63 -9.92
CA VAL A 281 23.46 3.91 -10.91
C VAL A 281 24.54 2.83 -10.89
N ASP A 282 25.32 2.78 -11.97
CA ASP A 282 26.47 1.88 -12.07
C ASP A 282 27.53 2.17 -10.99
N SER A 283 28.30 1.15 -10.61
CA SER A 283 29.35 1.24 -9.62
C SER A 283 30.41 2.30 -9.91
N VAL A 284 30.68 2.57 -11.18
CA VAL A 284 31.59 3.66 -11.61
C VAL A 284 31.11 5.01 -11.09
N PHE A 285 29.80 5.28 -11.13
CA PHE A 285 29.24 6.54 -10.63
C PHE A 285 29.10 6.57 -9.11
N LYS A 286 28.91 5.40 -8.47
CA LYS A 286 28.96 5.28 -6.99
C LYS A 286 30.34 5.58 -6.44
N ASN A 287 31.39 5.50 -7.28
CA ASN A 287 32.77 5.86 -6.96
C ASN A 287 33.21 7.21 -7.57
N ASP A 288 32.31 7.92 -8.27
CA ASP A 288 32.59 9.28 -8.76
C ASP A 288 32.37 10.29 -7.63
N ARG A 289 33.48 10.84 -7.10
CA ARG A 289 33.47 11.73 -5.95
C ARG A 289 32.55 12.95 -6.15
N GLU A 290 32.50 13.53 -7.36
CA GLU A 290 31.66 14.69 -7.65
C GLU A 290 30.17 14.33 -7.66
N ILE A 291 29.82 13.20 -8.28
CA ILE A 291 28.43 12.69 -8.29
C ILE A 291 27.95 12.40 -6.87
N VAL A 292 28.77 11.68 -6.07
CA VAL A 292 28.42 11.36 -4.67
C VAL A 292 28.34 12.62 -3.82
N ARG A 293 29.24 13.61 -4.04
CA ARG A 293 29.17 14.91 -3.36
C ARG A 293 27.83 15.60 -3.62
N ILE A 294 27.38 15.68 -4.88
CA ILE A 294 26.08 16.26 -5.23
C ILE A 294 24.93 15.52 -4.55
N ALA A 295 25.01 14.20 -4.48
CA ALA A 295 24.00 13.38 -3.83
C ALA A 295 23.90 13.67 -2.33
N VAL A 296 25.01 13.54 -1.60
CA VAL A 296 25.03 13.70 -0.14
C VAL A 296 24.78 15.12 0.32
N GLU A 297 25.14 16.12 -0.47
CA GLU A 297 24.84 17.53 -0.21
C GLU A 297 23.33 17.83 -0.20
N LYS A 298 22.56 17.10 -1.02
CA LYS A 298 21.10 17.20 -1.08
C LYS A 298 20.37 16.25 -0.13
N ASN A 299 20.94 15.09 0.09
CA ASN A 299 20.43 14.08 1.01
C ASN A 299 21.58 13.23 1.55
N GLY A 300 21.96 13.46 2.79
CA GLY A 300 23.07 12.73 3.43
C GLY A 300 22.90 11.20 3.43
N TYR A 301 21.67 10.70 3.41
CA TYR A 301 21.42 9.25 3.33
C TYR A 301 21.86 8.61 2.03
N ALA A 302 22.08 9.38 0.96
CA ALA A 302 22.66 8.87 -0.27
C ALA A 302 24.06 8.25 -0.06
N LEU A 303 24.74 8.57 1.05
CA LEU A 303 26.00 7.95 1.44
C LEU A 303 25.91 6.42 1.54
N GLU A 304 24.74 5.87 1.91
CA GLU A 304 24.49 4.43 1.95
C GLU A 304 24.90 3.73 0.65
N PHE A 305 24.65 4.39 -0.48
CA PHE A 305 24.84 3.81 -1.81
C PHE A 305 26.19 4.17 -2.46
N ALA A 306 27.01 4.98 -1.79
CA ALA A 306 28.34 5.32 -2.26
C ALA A 306 29.27 4.09 -2.20
N SER A 307 30.38 4.15 -2.95
CA SER A 307 31.44 3.13 -2.85
C SER A 307 32.08 3.11 -1.45
N GLU A 308 32.66 1.98 -1.07
CA GLU A 308 33.39 1.84 0.19
C GLU A 308 34.59 2.82 0.30
N GLU A 309 35.17 3.18 -0.85
CA GLU A 309 36.23 4.21 -0.92
C GLU A 309 35.69 5.58 -0.49
N LEU A 310 34.52 5.99 -1.02
CA LEU A 310 33.91 7.28 -0.69
C LEU A 310 33.22 7.31 0.68
N LYS A 311 32.77 6.17 1.19
CA LYS A 311 32.36 6.00 2.60
C LYS A 311 33.53 6.15 3.57
N ASN A 312 34.77 6.10 3.07
CA ASN A 312 36.00 6.37 3.82
C ASN A 312 36.60 7.77 3.53
N ASP A 313 35.95 8.57 2.70
CA ASP A 313 36.36 9.97 2.43
C ASP A 313 35.80 10.89 3.53
N GLN A 314 36.69 11.51 4.31
CA GLN A 314 36.30 12.36 5.44
C GLN A 314 35.43 13.53 5.05
N GLU A 315 35.71 14.18 3.89
CA GLU A 315 34.97 15.34 3.41
C GLU A 315 33.55 14.94 2.98
N ILE A 316 33.41 13.82 2.25
CA ILE A 316 32.11 13.29 1.83
C ILE A 316 31.25 12.90 3.03
N VAL A 317 31.84 12.18 4.02
CA VAL A 317 31.11 11.74 5.22
C VAL A 317 30.72 12.94 6.10
N LEU A 318 31.60 13.90 6.26
CA LEU A 318 31.29 15.13 7.00
C LEU A 318 30.16 15.92 6.34
N LEU A 319 30.21 16.07 5.01
CA LEU A 319 29.16 16.74 4.24
C LEU A 319 27.82 16.01 4.38
N ALA A 320 27.81 14.66 4.29
CA ALA A 320 26.60 13.86 4.48
C ALA A 320 26.00 14.05 5.88
N THR A 321 26.84 14.04 6.93
CA THR A 321 26.40 14.20 8.33
C THR A 321 25.90 15.63 8.62
N SER A 322 26.40 16.64 7.88
CA SER A 322 25.95 18.02 8.00
C SER A 322 24.53 18.25 7.46
N PHE A 323 23.96 17.29 6.78
CA PHE A 323 22.60 17.34 6.24
C PHE A 323 21.58 17.10 7.37
N LYS A 324 20.95 18.17 7.87
CA LYS A 324 19.91 18.08 8.90
C LYS A 324 18.52 18.01 8.26
N TYR A 325 17.88 16.85 8.29
CA TYR A 325 16.47 16.70 7.94
C TYR A 325 15.60 17.06 9.16
N ALA A 326 14.72 18.03 9.01
CA ALA A 326 13.90 18.56 10.09
C ALA A 326 12.81 17.59 10.60
N TYR A 327 12.52 16.50 9.87
CA TYR A 327 11.43 15.58 10.19
C TYR A 327 11.69 14.17 9.63
N LEU A 328 11.54 13.17 10.49
CA LEU A 328 11.44 11.74 10.23
C LEU A 328 12.77 10.97 10.11
N TRP A 329 12.93 10.00 11.01
CA TRP A 329 13.88 8.90 11.14
C TRP A 329 15.12 9.21 12.00
N ASP A 330 15.32 8.39 13.01
CA ASP A 330 16.46 8.36 13.93
C ASP A 330 17.79 7.94 13.28
N ASN A 331 17.90 7.95 11.95
CA ASN A 331 19.08 7.53 11.21
C ASN A 331 19.98 8.73 10.89
N ILE A 332 21.25 8.57 11.15
CA ILE A 332 22.30 9.59 10.95
C ILE A 332 23.22 9.09 9.84
N PRO A 333 23.52 9.90 8.82
CA PRO A 333 24.36 9.46 7.69
C PRO A 333 25.72 8.87 8.08
N PHE A 334 26.24 9.23 9.25
CA PHE A 334 27.48 8.64 9.80
C PHE A 334 27.39 7.12 10.03
N GLU A 335 26.16 6.55 10.12
CA GLU A 335 25.96 5.10 10.16
C GLU A 335 26.60 4.40 8.96
N PHE A 336 26.61 5.04 7.79
CA PHE A 336 27.14 4.47 6.55
C PHE A 336 28.63 4.70 6.35
N ALA A 337 29.30 5.45 7.24
CA ALA A 337 30.74 5.67 7.18
C ALA A 337 31.52 4.37 7.37
N SER A 338 32.72 4.30 6.80
CA SER A 338 33.60 3.14 6.95
C SER A 338 33.96 2.87 8.41
N ALA A 339 34.25 1.60 8.73
CA ALA A 339 34.70 1.21 10.05
C ALA A 339 36.00 1.92 10.49
N SER A 340 36.87 2.31 9.54
CA SER A 340 38.10 3.05 9.82
C SER A 340 37.82 4.47 10.29
N LEU A 341 36.85 5.17 9.66
CA LEU A 341 36.45 6.51 10.11
C LEU A 341 35.74 6.50 11.45
N LYS A 342 34.90 5.49 11.72
CA LYS A 342 34.23 5.29 13.01
C LYS A 342 35.22 5.05 14.17
N LYS A 343 36.46 4.63 13.86
CA LYS A 343 37.57 4.44 14.82
C LYS A 343 38.54 5.63 14.87
N ASN A 344 38.42 6.57 13.94
CA ASN A 344 39.31 7.71 13.88
C ASN A 344 38.89 8.78 14.89
N ARG A 345 39.64 8.88 16.01
CA ARG A 345 39.34 9.78 17.12
C ARG A 345 39.15 11.24 16.66
N ALA A 346 40.08 11.75 15.87
CA ALA A 346 40.04 13.15 15.42
C ALA A 346 38.82 13.43 14.53
N PHE A 347 38.46 12.47 13.65
CA PHE A 347 37.31 12.59 12.79
C PHE A 347 36.00 12.43 13.56
N VAL A 348 35.89 11.48 14.49
CA VAL A 348 34.69 11.33 15.31
C VAL A 348 34.44 12.58 16.17
N LEU A 349 35.51 13.21 16.70
CA LEU A 349 35.36 14.49 17.43
C LEU A 349 34.76 15.59 16.52
N GLN A 350 35.15 15.66 15.25
CA GLN A 350 34.54 16.62 14.30
C GLN A 350 33.07 16.26 13.99
N ILE A 351 32.77 14.98 13.81
CA ILE A 351 31.40 14.51 13.50
C ILE A 351 30.44 14.82 14.64
N VAL A 352 30.80 14.54 15.90
CA VAL A 352 29.91 14.80 17.04
C VAL A 352 29.70 16.28 17.33
N GLN A 353 30.57 17.16 16.83
CA GLN A 353 30.36 18.61 16.88
C GLN A 353 29.32 19.07 15.83
N VAL A 354 29.08 18.29 14.78
CA VAL A 354 28.04 18.52 13.76
C VAL A 354 26.73 17.90 14.16
N ASP A 355 26.79 16.66 14.67
CA ASP A 355 25.66 15.88 15.13
C ASP A 355 26.08 14.99 16.32
N GLY A 356 25.68 15.37 17.53
CA GLY A 356 26.07 14.66 18.76
C GLY A 356 25.53 13.22 18.83
N GLU A 357 24.37 12.96 18.23
CA GLU A 357 23.79 11.61 18.20
C GLU A 357 24.57 10.66 17.27
N ALA A 358 25.43 11.19 16.38
CA ALA A 358 26.34 10.36 15.58
C ALA A 358 27.28 9.50 16.43
N LEU A 359 27.47 9.85 17.71
CA LEU A 359 28.26 9.08 18.65
C LEU A 359 27.79 7.62 18.77
N GLN A 360 26.50 7.35 18.58
CA GLN A 360 25.95 5.98 18.62
C GLN A 360 26.65 5.02 17.65
N PHE A 361 27.16 5.54 16.52
CA PHE A 361 27.82 4.75 15.46
C PHE A 361 29.34 4.73 15.57
N ALA A 362 29.93 5.49 16.50
CA ALA A 362 31.38 5.46 16.75
C ALA A 362 31.82 4.12 17.37
N ASP A 363 33.12 3.82 17.28
CA ASP A 363 33.72 2.68 17.97
C ASP A 363 33.53 2.81 19.49
N ASP A 364 33.31 1.67 20.16
CA ASP A 364 33.01 1.64 21.60
C ASP A 364 34.14 2.25 22.47
N LEU A 365 35.39 2.18 22.02
CA LEU A 365 36.48 2.87 22.71
C LEU A 365 36.33 4.37 22.70
N LEU A 366 35.76 4.94 21.60
CA LEU A 366 35.53 6.37 21.47
C LEU A 366 34.27 6.83 22.23
N LYS A 367 33.30 5.96 22.44
CA LYS A 367 32.16 6.19 23.34
C LYS A 367 32.59 6.33 24.81
N ASN A 368 33.79 5.86 25.16
CA ASN A 368 34.43 6.04 26.48
C ASN A 368 35.47 7.18 26.49
N ASP A 369 35.56 7.99 25.42
CA ASP A 369 36.42 9.16 25.37
C ASP A 369 35.69 10.38 25.95
N LYS A 370 36.21 10.94 27.06
CA LYS A 370 35.54 12.04 27.77
C LYS A 370 35.41 13.30 26.93
N GLU A 371 36.42 13.65 26.11
CA GLU A 371 36.38 14.83 25.24
C GLU A 371 35.32 14.70 24.17
N ILE A 372 35.23 13.54 23.52
CA ILE A 372 34.19 13.24 22.53
C ILE A 372 32.81 13.25 23.17
N ALA A 373 32.65 12.65 24.36
CA ALA A 373 31.38 12.63 25.07
C ALA A 373 30.89 14.05 25.44
N LEU A 374 31.79 14.88 25.95
CA LEU A 374 31.44 16.28 26.25
C LEU A 374 31.07 17.09 25.03
N ALA A 375 31.80 16.90 23.89
CA ALA A 375 31.49 17.58 22.64
C ALA A 375 30.11 17.11 22.09
N ALA A 376 29.82 15.83 22.15
CA ALA A 376 28.55 15.26 21.70
C ALA A 376 27.37 15.78 22.53
N ILE A 377 27.47 15.79 23.86
CA ILE A 377 26.42 16.27 24.78
C ILE A 377 26.20 17.78 24.62
N ALA A 378 27.27 18.55 24.34
CA ALA A 378 27.17 19.98 24.10
C ALA A 378 26.40 20.31 22.80
N GLU A 379 26.49 19.48 21.78
CA GLU A 379 25.73 19.62 20.54
C GLU A 379 24.29 19.08 20.71
N ASN A 380 24.14 17.86 21.25
CA ASN A 380 22.85 17.23 21.49
C ASN A 380 22.87 16.40 22.79
N LYS A 381 22.03 16.79 23.75
CA LYS A 381 21.94 16.11 25.04
C LYS A 381 21.57 14.62 24.96
N ASN A 382 20.85 14.20 23.91
CA ASN A 382 20.49 12.79 23.69
C ASN A 382 21.74 11.91 23.47
N ALA A 383 22.87 12.50 23.10
CA ALA A 383 24.16 11.80 23.01
C ALA A 383 24.58 11.14 24.33
N PHE A 384 24.03 11.59 25.47
CA PHE A 384 24.26 10.98 26.77
C PHE A 384 23.87 9.49 26.82
N ASP A 385 22.87 9.08 26.07
CA ASP A 385 22.41 7.68 26.02
C ASP A 385 23.40 6.77 25.27
N PHE A 386 24.32 7.35 24.49
CA PHE A 386 25.27 6.61 23.64
C PHE A 386 26.69 6.56 24.18
N ILE A 387 27.02 7.29 25.27
CA ILE A 387 28.32 7.21 25.94
C ILE A 387 28.41 5.97 26.80
N SER A 388 29.65 5.58 27.18
CA SER A 388 29.86 4.41 28.03
C SER A 388 29.19 4.58 29.40
N THR A 389 28.78 3.46 30.02
CA THR A 389 28.18 3.45 31.37
C THR A 389 29.14 3.97 32.45
N GLU A 390 30.45 3.97 32.19
CA GLU A 390 31.47 4.55 33.06
C GLU A 390 31.38 6.06 33.03
N LEU A 391 31.35 6.66 31.83
CA LEU A 391 31.24 8.11 31.66
C LEU A 391 29.88 8.66 32.09
N GLN A 392 28.80 7.89 31.99
CA GLN A 392 27.48 8.31 32.51
C GLN A 392 27.47 8.57 34.03
N ARG A 393 28.51 8.13 34.74
CA ARG A 393 28.70 8.40 36.21
C ARG A 393 29.76 9.45 36.46
N ASP A 394 30.45 9.96 35.47
CA ASP A 394 31.47 10.99 35.60
C ASP A 394 30.82 12.35 35.97
N LYS A 395 31.42 13.04 36.92
CA LYS A 395 30.87 14.30 37.45
C LYS A 395 30.78 15.40 36.42
N ASP A 396 31.78 15.54 35.55
CA ASP A 396 31.83 16.62 34.55
C ASP A 396 30.81 16.35 33.45
N ILE A 397 30.63 15.07 33.08
CA ILE A 397 29.62 14.61 32.11
C ILE A 397 28.20 14.90 32.65
N LEU A 398 27.94 14.55 33.92
CA LEU A 398 26.63 14.82 34.53
C LEU A 398 26.36 16.33 34.64
N GLU A 399 27.38 17.14 34.91
CA GLU A 399 27.26 18.61 34.96
C GLU A 399 26.95 19.16 33.56
N ALA A 400 27.66 18.70 32.53
CA ALA A 400 27.39 19.08 31.13
C ALA A 400 25.96 18.70 30.70
N TYR A 401 25.54 17.47 30.98
CA TYR A 401 24.18 16.99 30.70
C TYR A 401 23.09 17.82 31.37
N ASN A 402 23.27 18.15 32.68
CA ASN A 402 22.32 18.96 33.42
C ASN A 402 22.28 20.43 32.95
N ASN A 403 23.40 20.98 32.49
CA ASN A 403 23.47 22.34 31.94
C ASN A 403 22.85 22.46 30.56
N ALA A 404 22.85 21.41 29.76
CA ALA A 404 22.16 21.33 28.45
C ALA A 404 20.62 21.38 28.57
N TYR A 405 20.07 21.30 29.78
CA TYR A 405 18.63 21.50 30.09
C TYR A 405 18.23 22.95 30.41
N LYS A 406 19.19 23.86 30.55
CA LYS A 406 18.92 25.29 30.83
C LYS A 406 18.92 26.09 29.52
#